data_80c6fc4c87fe61be82444e9683ed945a
#
_entry.id   80c6fc4c87fe61be82444e9683ed945a
#
_cell.length_a   1.000
_cell.length_b   1.000
_cell.length_c   1.000
_cell.angle_alpha   90.00
_cell.angle_beta   90.00
_cell.angle_gamma   90.00
#
_symmetry.space_group_name_H-M   'P 1'
#
loop_
_entity.id
_entity.type
_entity.pdbx_description
1 polymer ?
#
loop_
_entity_poly.entity_id
_entity_poly.type
_entity_poly.pdbx_seq_one_letter_code
_entity_poly.pdbx_strand_id
1 'polypeptide(L)'
;MYRQDHVFVVLCAVLLAGQVTAVPAGTGINPHSPPLGPFESVRFASQTQSQIASSRGPFTWLRDTVIERIWGIDKKHSNKVGSQPRPEKSWSRYGSDIVLRMEVHSTEEVEALADAVNILFLDVWDSNENYVDIRMAKEVVPSLLGLLPQSLQKSHTLLIEDLSKAIYESRYPTRDYQRHTIDQTDCHTVPRPLDVADLFFDHYQPFNVILQWMRLIVSMFPSHAQLVNVGVTHEGRDIPAFRLGVRSRDDEQEGPRKTIMIVGGSHAREWISTSTVAYIAFQLVTEFGNSVAITKLLEDFDWVLVPTINPDGYVYSWDMDRLWRKNRQPTGLPFCPGIDLDRSWGYEWDGQGTRANPCSESYAGNNPFDSIETRTIAEWAYNQTQDKRTDFIGFLDLHSYSQQILYPYSYSCSTVPPTLENLEELAFGIAKAIRMTNQEAYAVKSACEGVVTTDKGNGQRVSANVESTGGSALDWFYHQLHAKYSYQIKLRDKGMYGFLLPPEHIVPTGREIFNSVLVLGHFLLGEDANALEWEFIPGSKSTSEQENGSSRTFDRLFFNMNEDELEKPGNDRDYSSVVEEDVYQDEGWGLW
;
A
#
# COMPACT_ATOMS: atom_id res chain seq x y z
N MET A 1 33.07 0.37 5.53
CA MET A 1 33.25 -1.07 5.80
C MET A 1 33.71 -1.40 7.22
N TYR A 2 34.29 -0.47 7.99
CA TYR A 2 34.76 -0.72 9.36
C TYR A 2 33.78 -0.26 10.48
N ARG A 3 32.66 0.39 10.13
CA ARG A 3 31.70 0.94 11.11
C ARG A 3 30.50 0.00 11.39
N GLN A 4 30.17 -0.89 10.48
CA GLN A 4 29.02 -1.82 10.67
C GLN A 4 29.35 -2.96 11.63
N ASP A 5 30.59 -3.47 11.61
CA ASP A 5 31.00 -4.58 12.49
C ASP A 5 31.01 -4.18 13.99
N HIS A 6 31.25 -2.89 14.29
CA HIS A 6 31.24 -2.42 15.67
C HIS A 6 29.82 -2.24 16.25
N VAL A 7 28.82 -1.95 15.41
CA VAL A 7 27.41 -1.82 15.86
C VAL A 7 26.83 -3.19 16.23
N PHE A 8 27.20 -4.23 15.49
CA PHE A 8 26.75 -5.60 15.78
C PHE A 8 27.35 -6.15 17.08
N VAL A 9 28.62 -5.86 17.34
CA VAL A 9 29.31 -6.26 18.59
C VAL A 9 28.77 -5.50 19.79
N VAL A 10 28.44 -4.22 19.66
CA VAL A 10 27.85 -3.40 20.74
C VAL A 10 26.41 -3.83 21.05
N LEU A 11 25.61 -4.22 20.04
CA LEU A 11 24.24 -4.73 20.26
C LEU A 11 24.26 -6.07 21.04
N CYS A 12 25.19 -6.96 20.72
CA CYS A 12 25.39 -8.20 21.48
C CYS A 12 25.88 -7.94 22.92
N ALA A 13 26.71 -6.92 23.13
CA ALA A 13 27.23 -6.57 24.47
C ALA A 13 26.15 -5.88 25.34
N VAL A 14 25.27 -5.07 24.79
CA VAL A 14 24.19 -4.39 25.54
C VAL A 14 23.11 -5.38 25.96
N LEU A 15 22.84 -6.42 25.16
CA LEU A 15 21.88 -7.48 25.50
C LEU A 15 22.43 -8.43 26.60
N LEU A 16 23.76 -8.53 26.75
CA LEU A 16 24.40 -9.32 27.80
C LEU A 16 24.59 -8.57 29.12
N ALA A 17 24.64 -7.24 29.11
CA ALA A 17 24.83 -6.42 30.31
C ALA A 17 23.52 -6.11 31.08
N GLY A 18 22.35 -6.37 30.51
CA GLY A 18 21.04 -6.06 31.11
C GLY A 18 20.52 -7.05 32.16
N GLN A 19 21.29 -8.07 32.57
CA GLN A 19 20.82 -9.13 33.49
C GLN A 19 21.44 -9.10 34.90
N VAL A 20 22.05 -8.04 35.33
CA VAL A 20 22.52 -7.97 36.74
C VAL A 20 22.13 -6.63 37.36
N THR A 21 21.01 -6.60 38.05
CA THR A 21 20.81 -6.02 39.41
C THR A 21 19.32 -6.10 39.76
N ALA A 22 18.99 -7.13 40.49
CA ALA A 22 17.83 -7.11 41.38
C ALA A 22 18.30 -6.63 42.76
N VAL A 23 17.67 -5.60 43.32
CA VAL A 23 17.80 -5.20 44.73
C VAL A 23 16.40 -4.96 45.32
N PRO A 24 16.14 -5.30 46.58
CA PRO A 24 14.82 -5.69 47.05
C PRO A 24 13.97 -4.57 47.64
N ALA A 25 12.72 -4.89 47.72
CA ALA A 25 11.57 -4.37 48.45
C ALA A 25 11.77 -3.33 49.58
N GLY A 26 10.96 -2.29 49.52
CA GLY A 26 10.59 -1.41 50.63
C GLY A 26 9.07 -1.18 50.62
N THR A 27 8.45 -1.57 51.69
CA THR A 27 7.07 -1.56 52.13
C THR A 27 6.32 -0.21 52.02
N GLY A 28 5.05 -0.25 51.65
CA GLY A 28 4.11 0.85 51.77
C GLY A 28 2.68 0.45 51.44
N ILE A 29 1.89 0.13 52.43
CA ILE A 29 0.47 -0.27 52.41
C ILE A 29 -0.41 0.98 52.25
N ASN A 30 -1.43 0.96 51.37
CA ASN A 30 -2.77 1.41 51.73
C ASN A 30 -3.89 0.86 50.82
N PRO A 31 -5.07 0.58 51.39
CA PRO A 31 -6.07 -0.30 50.81
C PRO A 31 -7.28 0.48 50.24
N HIS A 32 -7.89 -0.05 49.24
CA HIS A 32 -9.33 -0.06 48.91
C HIS A 32 -9.59 -0.27 47.40
N SER A 33 -9.90 -1.50 47.05
CA SER A 33 -10.73 -1.84 45.88
C SER A 33 -11.28 -3.27 46.08
N PRO A 34 -12.53 -3.55 45.65
CA PRO A 34 -13.22 -4.81 45.95
C PRO A 34 -12.78 -5.97 45.04
N PRO A 35 -13.04 -7.20 45.46
CA PRO A 35 -12.45 -8.40 44.80
C PRO A 35 -13.24 -8.86 43.57
N LEU A 36 -12.50 -9.20 42.52
CA LEU A 36 -12.99 -9.98 41.40
C LEU A 36 -12.80 -11.48 41.68
N GLY A 37 -13.81 -12.29 41.41
CA GLY A 37 -13.88 -13.70 41.67
C GLY A 37 -12.95 -14.56 40.77
N PRO A 38 -12.80 -15.84 41.08
CA PRO A 38 -11.71 -16.67 40.59
C PRO A 38 -11.97 -17.24 39.18
N PHE A 39 -10.98 -17.13 38.31
CA PHE A 39 -10.91 -17.87 37.06
C PHE A 39 -10.22 -19.24 37.31
N GLU A 40 -10.88 -20.30 36.90
CA GLU A 40 -10.38 -21.66 36.97
C GLU A 40 -9.16 -21.91 36.07
N SER A 41 -8.12 -22.46 36.67
CA SER A 41 -6.92 -22.92 36.00
C SER A 41 -7.12 -24.30 35.35
N VAL A 42 -7.06 -24.35 34.03
CA VAL A 42 -6.99 -25.62 33.30
C VAL A 42 -5.53 -26.08 33.26
N ARG A 43 -5.24 -27.20 33.95
CA ARG A 43 -3.96 -27.90 33.93
C ARG A 43 -3.83 -28.71 32.64
N PHE A 44 -2.78 -28.47 31.86
CA PHE A 44 -2.35 -29.38 30.81
C PHE A 44 -1.21 -30.27 31.33
N ALA A 45 -1.42 -31.58 31.20
CA ALA A 45 -0.49 -32.62 31.60
C ALA A 45 0.71 -32.72 30.64
N SER A 46 1.92 -32.77 31.21
CA SER A 46 3.17 -33.00 30.51
C SER A 46 3.31 -34.50 30.13
N GLN A 47 3.48 -34.77 28.84
CA GLN A 47 4.02 -36.07 28.39
C GLN A 47 5.47 -35.90 27.91
N THR A 48 6.30 -36.75 28.45
CA THR A 48 7.73 -36.92 28.23
C THR A 48 8.08 -37.25 26.77
N GLN A 49 9.04 -36.56 26.21
CA GLN A 49 9.61 -36.82 24.90
C GLN A 49 11.10 -37.19 25.01
N SER A 50 11.45 -38.30 24.39
CA SER A 50 12.78 -38.87 24.31
C SER A 50 13.69 -38.08 23.35
N GLN A 51 14.96 -38.00 23.74
CA GLN A 51 16.05 -37.22 23.13
C GLN A 51 16.53 -37.80 21.80
N ILE A 52 16.76 -36.90 20.81
CA ILE A 52 17.81 -37.05 19.80
C ILE A 52 18.58 -35.75 19.79
N ALA A 53 19.80 -35.78 20.34
CA ALA A 53 20.69 -34.64 20.40
C ALA A 53 21.48 -34.51 19.09
N SER A 54 21.23 -33.47 18.29
CA SER A 54 22.18 -32.95 17.30
C SER A 54 22.85 -31.71 17.88
N SER A 55 24.17 -31.71 17.98
CA SER A 55 24.98 -30.64 18.55
C SER A 55 24.95 -29.43 17.63
N ARG A 56 24.09 -28.45 17.97
CA ARG A 56 24.10 -27.11 17.37
C ARG A 56 24.90 -26.18 18.25
N GLY A 57 25.78 -25.37 17.65
CA GLY A 57 26.61 -24.41 18.37
C GLY A 57 25.76 -23.34 19.10
N PRO A 58 26.27 -22.73 20.19
CA PRO A 58 25.51 -21.83 21.06
C PRO A 58 24.97 -20.57 20.34
N PHE A 59 25.59 -20.15 19.25
CA PHE A 59 25.15 -18.98 18.48
C PHE A 59 23.91 -19.24 17.59
N THR A 60 23.75 -20.47 17.09
CA THR A 60 22.55 -20.84 16.31
C THR A 60 21.30 -20.93 17.19
N TRP A 61 21.44 -21.39 18.43
CA TRP A 61 20.35 -21.40 19.40
C TRP A 61 19.89 -19.97 19.74
N LEU A 62 20.82 -19.03 19.97
CA LEU A 62 20.50 -17.64 20.31
C LEU A 62 19.76 -16.94 19.15
N ARG A 63 20.28 -17.11 17.93
CA ARG A 63 19.63 -16.60 16.71
C ARG A 63 18.20 -17.14 16.58
N ASP A 64 18.04 -18.45 16.69
CA ASP A 64 16.76 -19.12 16.52
C ASP A 64 15.75 -18.72 17.62
N THR A 65 16.22 -18.47 18.85
CA THR A 65 15.39 -17.98 19.96
C THR A 65 14.96 -16.53 19.75
N VAL A 66 15.83 -15.69 19.22
CA VAL A 66 15.51 -14.28 18.91
C VAL A 66 14.50 -14.22 17.76
N ILE A 67 14.69 -15.00 16.70
CA ILE A 67 13.76 -15.11 15.58
C ILE A 67 12.39 -15.60 16.04
N GLU A 68 12.34 -16.66 16.85
CA GLU A 68 11.10 -17.22 17.39
C GLU A 68 10.36 -16.23 18.30
N ARG A 69 11.08 -15.42 19.07
CA ARG A 69 10.49 -14.44 19.98
C ARG A 69 10.04 -13.15 19.31
N ILE A 70 10.73 -12.73 18.25
CA ILE A 70 10.41 -11.52 17.48
C ILE A 70 9.36 -11.80 16.40
N TRP A 71 9.45 -12.93 15.71
CA TRP A 71 8.58 -13.26 14.57
C TRP A 71 7.51 -14.32 14.86
N GLY A 72 7.46 -14.89 16.08
CA GLY A 72 6.41 -15.84 16.48
C GLY A 72 6.35 -17.12 15.64
N ILE A 73 7.46 -17.53 14.98
CA ILE A 73 7.52 -18.70 14.11
C ILE A 73 7.57 -19.97 14.96
N ASP A 74 6.46 -20.66 15.10
CA ASP A 74 6.37 -21.91 15.85
C ASP A 74 6.96 -23.07 15.03
N LYS A 75 8.12 -23.59 15.45
CA LYS A 75 8.85 -24.71 14.81
C LYS A 75 8.13 -26.07 14.83
N LYS A 76 6.94 -26.17 15.41
CA LYS A 76 6.23 -27.45 15.51
C LYS A 76 5.73 -28.05 14.20
N HIS A 77 5.84 -27.31 13.06
CA HIS A 77 5.34 -27.82 11.78
C HIS A 77 6.42 -28.36 10.81
N SER A 78 7.70 -28.42 11.20
CA SER A 78 8.80 -28.74 10.29
C SER A 78 9.08 -30.24 10.03
N ASN A 79 8.39 -31.17 10.64
CA ASN A 79 8.71 -32.63 10.52
C ASN A 79 7.53 -33.51 10.12
N LYS A 80 6.86 -33.22 8.99
CA LYS A 80 6.11 -34.23 8.24
C LYS A 80 6.39 -34.10 6.75
N VAL A 81 7.35 -34.85 6.28
CA VAL A 81 7.57 -35.14 4.87
C VAL A 81 6.36 -35.94 4.36
N GLY A 82 5.61 -35.39 3.39
CA GLY A 82 4.76 -36.20 2.53
C GLY A 82 3.25 -35.93 2.47
N SER A 83 2.70 -34.91 3.14
CA SER A 83 1.33 -34.48 2.85
C SER A 83 1.28 -32.99 2.61
N GLN A 84 0.76 -32.57 1.46
CA GLN A 84 0.40 -31.16 1.27
C GLN A 84 -0.47 -30.73 2.45
N PRO A 85 -0.18 -29.59 3.11
CA PRO A 85 -1.04 -29.08 4.16
C PRO A 85 -2.43 -28.90 3.56
N ARG A 86 -3.44 -29.50 4.19
CA ARG A 86 -4.83 -29.22 3.80
C ARG A 86 -5.09 -27.75 4.07
N PRO A 87 -5.78 -27.03 3.15
CA PRO A 87 -6.17 -25.64 3.39
C PRO A 87 -6.93 -25.55 4.71
N GLU A 88 -6.59 -24.56 5.52
CA GLU A 88 -7.32 -24.30 6.76
C GLU A 88 -8.80 -24.00 6.41
N LYS A 89 -9.71 -24.30 7.34
CA LYS A 89 -11.17 -24.15 7.11
C LYS A 89 -11.58 -22.77 6.60
N SER A 90 -10.80 -21.73 6.91
CA SER A 90 -11.03 -20.34 6.46
C SER A 90 -10.90 -20.16 4.94
N TRP A 91 -10.13 -21.01 4.24
CA TRP A 91 -9.93 -20.89 2.78
C TRP A 91 -10.84 -21.81 1.99
N SER A 92 -11.39 -22.85 2.61
CA SER A 92 -12.30 -23.78 1.95
C SER A 92 -13.57 -23.10 1.42
N ARG A 93 -13.93 -21.92 1.92
CA ARG A 93 -15.07 -21.14 1.44
C ARG A 93 -14.88 -20.57 0.02
N TYR A 94 -13.64 -20.47 -0.45
CA TYR A 94 -13.29 -20.00 -1.79
C TYR A 94 -13.00 -21.14 -2.78
N GLY A 95 -13.31 -22.38 -2.41
CA GLY A 95 -12.96 -23.58 -3.19
C GLY A 95 -13.66 -23.68 -4.56
N SER A 96 -14.78 -22.97 -4.75
CA SER A 96 -15.48 -22.88 -6.03
C SER A 96 -15.33 -21.52 -6.71
N ASP A 97 -14.64 -20.58 -6.07
CA ASP A 97 -14.55 -19.22 -6.59
C ASP A 97 -13.47 -19.08 -7.64
N ILE A 98 -13.80 -18.26 -8.63
CA ILE A 98 -12.95 -17.89 -9.76
C ILE A 98 -12.92 -16.37 -9.92
N VAL A 99 -11.96 -15.87 -10.71
CA VAL A 99 -11.95 -14.48 -11.17
C VAL A 99 -12.04 -14.47 -12.70
N LEU A 100 -13.06 -13.80 -13.22
CA LEU A 100 -13.26 -13.59 -14.65
C LEU A 100 -13.00 -12.13 -14.99
N ARG A 101 -12.31 -11.89 -16.10
CA ARG A 101 -12.23 -10.60 -16.78
C ARG A 101 -13.29 -10.56 -17.88
N MET A 102 -14.16 -9.56 -17.81
CA MET A 102 -15.15 -9.26 -18.84
C MET A 102 -14.63 -8.08 -19.67
N GLU A 103 -14.38 -8.28 -20.97
CA GLU A 103 -13.98 -7.20 -21.87
C GLU A 103 -15.22 -6.42 -22.32
N VAL A 104 -15.20 -5.09 -22.18
CA VAL A 104 -16.30 -4.19 -22.49
C VAL A 104 -15.91 -3.26 -23.63
N HIS A 105 -16.83 -3.04 -24.57
CA HIS A 105 -16.56 -2.26 -25.79
C HIS A 105 -17.62 -1.17 -26.04
N SER A 106 -18.70 -1.13 -25.28
CA SER A 106 -19.75 -0.12 -25.41
C SER A 106 -20.38 0.27 -24.08
N THR A 107 -21.06 1.41 -24.05
CA THR A 107 -21.81 1.91 -22.89
C THR A 107 -22.89 0.93 -22.46
N GLU A 108 -23.63 0.38 -23.42
CA GLU A 108 -24.71 -0.55 -23.15
C GLU A 108 -24.21 -1.84 -22.52
N GLU A 109 -23.01 -2.28 -22.89
CA GLU A 109 -22.35 -3.44 -22.29
C GLU A 109 -21.96 -3.18 -20.83
N VAL A 110 -21.41 -1.99 -20.55
CA VAL A 110 -21.04 -1.60 -19.20
C VAL A 110 -22.27 -1.45 -18.31
N GLU A 111 -23.34 -0.79 -18.78
CA GLU A 111 -24.60 -0.67 -18.04
C GLU A 111 -25.20 -2.06 -17.75
N ALA A 112 -25.27 -2.94 -18.73
CA ALA A 112 -25.78 -4.30 -18.56
C ALA A 112 -24.94 -5.13 -17.58
N LEU A 113 -23.61 -4.96 -17.59
CA LEU A 113 -22.69 -5.64 -16.68
C LEU A 113 -22.85 -5.09 -15.24
N ALA A 114 -22.96 -3.77 -15.08
CA ALA A 114 -23.19 -3.13 -13.79
C ALA A 114 -24.51 -3.60 -13.17
N ASP A 115 -25.59 -3.66 -13.95
CA ASP A 115 -26.88 -4.18 -13.50
C ASP A 115 -26.78 -5.65 -13.07
N ALA A 116 -26.11 -6.49 -13.85
CA ALA A 116 -25.93 -7.90 -13.53
C ALA A 116 -25.09 -8.10 -12.26
N VAL A 117 -24.00 -7.32 -12.08
CA VAL A 117 -23.16 -7.30 -10.87
C VAL A 117 -24.02 -6.93 -9.63
N ASN A 118 -24.86 -5.91 -9.75
CA ASN A 118 -25.74 -5.48 -8.65
C ASN A 118 -26.84 -6.51 -8.33
N ILE A 119 -27.45 -7.14 -9.34
CA ILE A 119 -28.50 -8.17 -9.16
C ILE A 119 -27.93 -9.41 -8.48
N LEU A 120 -26.72 -9.83 -8.84
CA LEU A 120 -26.07 -11.05 -8.35
C LEU A 120 -25.16 -10.80 -7.14
N PHE A 121 -25.00 -9.55 -6.69
CA PHE A 121 -24.12 -9.15 -5.57
C PHE A 121 -22.68 -9.64 -5.76
N LEU A 122 -22.11 -9.41 -6.95
CA LEU A 122 -20.77 -9.87 -7.29
C LEU A 122 -19.68 -8.93 -6.75
N ASP A 123 -18.51 -9.49 -6.42
CA ASP A 123 -17.33 -8.74 -5.95
C ASP A 123 -16.50 -8.29 -7.15
N VAL A 124 -16.54 -7.00 -7.46
CA VAL A 124 -15.71 -6.38 -8.49
C VAL A 124 -14.32 -6.12 -7.92
N TRP A 125 -13.29 -6.63 -8.58
CA TRP A 125 -11.92 -6.52 -8.15
C TRP A 125 -11.20 -5.33 -8.77
N ASP A 126 -11.40 -5.13 -10.07
CA ASP A 126 -10.88 -3.99 -10.82
C ASP A 126 -11.80 -3.65 -11.98
N SER A 127 -11.80 -2.40 -12.40
CA SER A 127 -12.55 -1.94 -13.55
C SER A 127 -11.84 -0.79 -14.25
N ASN A 128 -11.85 -0.81 -15.57
CA ASN A 128 -11.38 0.30 -16.40
C ASN A 128 -12.21 0.39 -17.68
N GLU A 129 -11.81 1.28 -18.58
CA GLU A 129 -12.51 1.53 -19.85
C GLU A 129 -12.64 0.30 -20.77
N ASN A 130 -11.82 -0.73 -20.58
CA ASN A 130 -11.73 -1.89 -21.48
C ASN A 130 -12.21 -3.19 -20.84
N TYR A 131 -12.20 -3.29 -19.50
CA TYR A 131 -12.57 -4.53 -18.81
C TYR A 131 -13.07 -4.30 -17.38
N VAL A 132 -13.73 -5.34 -16.86
CA VAL A 132 -14.12 -5.47 -15.46
C VAL A 132 -13.72 -6.86 -14.96
N ASP A 133 -12.95 -6.92 -13.86
CA ASP A 133 -12.55 -8.16 -13.18
C ASP A 133 -13.55 -8.48 -12.07
N ILE A 134 -14.14 -9.66 -12.12
CA ILE A 134 -15.23 -10.03 -11.22
C ILE A 134 -14.92 -11.38 -10.57
N ARG A 135 -14.95 -11.40 -9.24
CA ARG A 135 -14.91 -12.64 -8.47
C ARG A 135 -16.31 -13.20 -8.30
N MET A 136 -16.47 -14.50 -8.49
CA MET A 136 -17.72 -15.23 -8.26
C MET A 136 -17.49 -16.73 -8.07
N ALA A 137 -18.49 -17.42 -7.50
CA ALA A 137 -18.51 -18.88 -7.52
C ALA A 137 -18.75 -19.40 -8.94
N LYS A 138 -18.12 -20.52 -9.32
CA LYS A 138 -18.28 -21.12 -10.68
C LYS A 138 -19.74 -21.37 -11.05
N GLU A 139 -20.56 -21.70 -10.08
CA GLU A 139 -21.98 -21.99 -10.25
C GLU A 139 -22.80 -20.75 -10.65
N VAL A 140 -22.29 -19.53 -10.39
CA VAL A 140 -22.95 -18.26 -10.69
C VAL A 140 -22.70 -17.80 -12.14
N VAL A 141 -21.64 -18.31 -12.79
CA VAL A 141 -21.26 -17.91 -14.16
C VAL A 141 -22.42 -18.05 -15.17
N PRO A 142 -23.18 -19.16 -15.23
CA PRO A 142 -24.30 -19.25 -16.15
C PRO A 142 -25.39 -18.20 -15.92
N SER A 143 -25.61 -17.82 -14.65
CA SER A 143 -26.59 -16.78 -14.28
C SER A 143 -26.11 -15.39 -14.71
N LEU A 144 -24.83 -15.08 -14.52
CA LEU A 144 -24.22 -13.84 -15.02
C LEU A 144 -24.36 -13.76 -16.54
N LEU A 145 -23.86 -14.77 -17.26
CA LEU A 145 -23.91 -14.78 -18.74
C LEU A 145 -25.34 -14.71 -19.28
N GLY A 146 -26.33 -15.27 -18.55
CA GLY A 146 -27.75 -15.21 -18.92
C GLY A 146 -28.38 -13.82 -18.81
N LEU A 147 -27.82 -12.93 -17.99
CA LEU A 147 -28.24 -11.54 -17.85
C LEU A 147 -27.57 -10.60 -18.87
N LEU A 148 -26.49 -11.02 -19.48
CA LEU A 148 -25.66 -10.18 -20.35
C LEU A 148 -26.05 -10.29 -21.83
N PRO A 149 -25.85 -9.22 -22.63
CA PRO A 149 -25.98 -9.28 -24.09
C PRO A 149 -25.03 -10.30 -24.71
N GLN A 150 -25.40 -10.82 -25.89
CA GLN A 150 -24.67 -11.90 -26.58
C GLN A 150 -23.19 -11.52 -26.87
N SER A 151 -22.89 -10.25 -27.07
CA SER A 151 -21.53 -9.76 -27.28
C SER A 151 -20.66 -10.03 -26.05
N LEU A 152 -21.12 -9.66 -24.84
CA LEU A 152 -20.41 -9.88 -23.60
C LEU A 152 -20.31 -11.35 -23.19
N GLN A 153 -21.31 -12.19 -23.55
CA GLN A 153 -21.26 -13.62 -23.22
C GLN A 153 -20.02 -14.34 -23.78
N LYS A 154 -19.39 -13.79 -24.83
CA LYS A 154 -18.19 -14.35 -25.46
C LYS A 154 -16.91 -13.58 -25.17
N SER A 155 -17.01 -12.40 -24.58
CA SER A 155 -15.89 -11.49 -24.31
C SER A 155 -15.43 -11.62 -22.86
N HIS A 156 -15.04 -12.84 -22.44
CA HIS A 156 -14.53 -13.06 -21.10
C HIS A 156 -13.32 -13.98 -21.09
N THR A 157 -12.43 -13.73 -20.14
CA THR A 157 -11.20 -14.49 -19.90
C THR A 157 -11.15 -14.93 -18.45
N LEU A 158 -10.80 -16.21 -18.22
CA LEU A 158 -10.58 -16.73 -16.87
C LEU A 158 -9.19 -16.31 -16.37
N LEU A 159 -9.13 -15.45 -15.35
CA LEU A 159 -7.88 -15.00 -14.74
C LEU A 159 -7.38 -15.97 -13.67
N ILE A 160 -8.24 -16.32 -12.71
CA ILE A 160 -7.90 -17.23 -11.60
C ILE A 160 -8.93 -18.36 -11.59
N GLU A 161 -8.46 -19.60 -11.82
CA GLU A 161 -9.32 -20.78 -11.90
C GLU A 161 -9.64 -21.40 -10.52
N ASP A 162 -8.68 -21.32 -9.59
CA ASP A 162 -8.78 -21.86 -8.23
C ASP A 162 -8.31 -20.80 -7.23
N LEU A 163 -9.27 -20.08 -6.67
CA LEU A 163 -8.99 -18.99 -5.76
C LEU A 163 -8.42 -19.47 -4.41
N SER A 164 -8.83 -20.64 -3.94
CA SER A 164 -8.26 -21.24 -2.73
C SER A 164 -6.78 -21.57 -2.89
N LYS A 165 -6.39 -22.07 -4.03
CA LYS A 165 -4.99 -22.37 -4.36
C LYS A 165 -4.18 -21.06 -4.44
N ALA A 166 -4.69 -20.05 -5.15
CA ALA A 166 -4.02 -18.76 -5.26
C ALA A 166 -3.85 -18.07 -3.89
N ILE A 167 -4.85 -18.14 -2.99
CA ILE A 167 -4.74 -17.64 -1.61
C ILE A 167 -3.63 -18.39 -0.84
N TYR A 168 -3.55 -19.70 -0.99
CA TYR A 168 -2.50 -20.48 -0.36
C TYR A 168 -1.10 -20.07 -0.85
N GLU A 169 -0.93 -19.94 -2.17
CA GLU A 169 0.34 -19.59 -2.80
C GLU A 169 0.78 -18.15 -2.47
N SER A 170 -0.15 -17.20 -2.35
CA SER A 170 0.17 -15.83 -1.92
C SER A 170 0.72 -15.74 -0.48
N ARG A 171 0.44 -16.74 0.36
CA ARG A 171 0.87 -16.79 1.76
C ARG A 171 2.11 -17.66 1.97
N TYR A 172 2.25 -18.72 1.17
CA TYR A 172 3.33 -19.70 1.30
C TYR A 172 3.99 -19.90 -0.07
N PRO A 173 5.23 -19.43 -0.26
CA PRO A 173 5.92 -19.59 -1.54
C PRO A 173 6.04 -21.08 -1.90
N THR A 174 5.90 -21.38 -3.17
CA THR A 174 6.08 -22.73 -3.68
C THR A 174 7.50 -23.22 -3.42
N ARG A 175 7.68 -24.51 -3.10
CA ARG A 175 8.98 -25.12 -2.75
C ARG A 175 10.08 -24.92 -3.82
N ASP A 176 9.73 -24.57 -5.04
CA ASP A 176 10.69 -24.37 -6.12
C ASP A 176 11.48 -23.07 -5.96
N TYR A 177 10.91 -22.01 -5.35
CA TYR A 177 11.64 -20.79 -5.02
C TYR A 177 12.75 -21.05 -3.97
N GLN A 178 12.52 -21.95 -3.02
CA GLN A 178 13.54 -22.34 -2.04
C GLN A 178 14.73 -23.12 -2.64
N ARG A 179 14.60 -23.70 -3.84
CA ARG A 179 15.72 -24.42 -4.49
C ARG A 179 16.69 -23.50 -5.21
N HIS A 180 16.23 -22.35 -5.72
CA HIS A 180 17.13 -21.41 -6.40
C HIS A 180 18.00 -20.59 -5.44
N THR A 181 17.66 -20.53 -4.16
CA THR A 181 18.47 -19.85 -3.14
C THR A 181 19.50 -20.77 -2.47
N ILE A 182 19.44 -22.10 -2.70
CA ILE A 182 20.41 -23.07 -2.16
C ILE A 182 20.84 -23.99 -3.31
N ASP A 183 21.60 -23.46 -4.25
CA ASP A 183 22.39 -24.32 -5.14
C ASP A 183 23.61 -24.85 -4.34
N GLN A 184 23.49 -26.09 -3.90
CA GLN A 184 24.46 -26.77 -3.01
C GLN A 184 25.74 -27.20 -3.72
N THR A 185 26.07 -26.67 -4.89
CA THR A 185 27.23 -27.13 -5.65
C THR A 185 28.51 -26.31 -5.45
N ASP A 186 28.46 -25.17 -4.72
CA ASP A 186 29.65 -24.39 -4.43
C ASP A 186 29.90 -24.22 -2.92
N CYS A 187 30.50 -25.24 -2.30
CA CYS A 187 30.93 -25.18 -0.90
C CYS A 187 32.13 -24.23 -0.65
N HIS A 188 32.47 -23.35 -1.55
CA HIS A 188 33.56 -22.37 -1.41
C HIS A 188 33.11 -20.91 -1.37
N THR A 189 31.84 -20.60 -1.59
CA THR A 189 31.33 -19.26 -1.34
C THR A 189 30.88 -19.13 0.11
N VAL A 190 31.58 -18.30 0.88
CA VAL A 190 31.13 -17.86 2.20
C VAL A 190 29.71 -17.33 2.04
N PRO A 191 28.71 -17.88 2.76
CA PRO A 191 27.34 -17.36 2.68
C PRO A 191 27.39 -15.86 2.96
N ARG A 192 26.87 -15.02 2.06
CA ARG A 192 26.65 -13.60 2.38
C ARG A 192 25.90 -13.56 3.71
N PRO A 193 26.28 -12.69 4.65
CA PRO A 193 25.45 -12.43 5.81
C PRO A 193 24.08 -12.09 5.26
N LEU A 194 23.05 -12.89 5.63
CA LEU A 194 21.65 -12.60 5.30
C LEU A 194 21.38 -11.19 5.81
N ASP A 195 21.09 -10.27 4.91
CA ASP A 195 20.72 -8.92 5.27
C ASP A 195 19.38 -9.01 6.03
N VAL A 196 19.25 -8.25 7.12
CA VAL A 196 18.00 -8.24 7.91
C VAL A 196 16.81 -7.79 7.04
N ALA A 197 17.08 -6.99 6.02
CA ALA A 197 16.12 -6.60 5.00
C ALA A 197 15.57 -7.79 4.21
N ASP A 198 16.45 -8.68 3.75
CA ASP A 198 16.07 -9.84 2.95
C ASP A 198 15.05 -10.71 3.69
N LEU A 199 15.23 -10.89 5.01
CA LEU A 199 14.32 -11.73 5.82
C LEU A 199 12.93 -11.13 6.03
N PHE A 200 12.81 -9.80 6.15
CA PHE A 200 11.51 -9.16 6.39
C PHE A 200 10.68 -9.08 5.12
N PHE A 201 11.31 -8.80 3.99
CA PHE A 201 10.64 -8.62 2.69
C PHE A 201 10.55 -9.89 1.83
N ASP A 202 11.08 -11.03 2.30
CA ASP A 202 10.90 -12.33 1.64
C ASP A 202 9.44 -12.79 1.63
N HIS A 203 8.63 -12.32 2.60
CA HIS A 203 7.23 -12.71 2.76
C HIS A 203 6.40 -11.53 3.25
N TYR A 204 5.10 -11.56 2.94
CA TYR A 204 4.16 -10.68 3.62
C TYR A 204 4.18 -10.92 5.12
N GLN A 205 4.01 -9.86 5.92
CA GLN A 205 4.12 -9.94 7.37
C GLN A 205 2.78 -9.62 8.05
N PRO A 206 2.38 -10.34 9.10
CA PRO A 206 1.21 -9.99 9.90
C PRO A 206 1.44 -8.70 10.69
N PHE A 207 0.37 -7.99 11.04
CA PHE A 207 0.42 -6.67 11.65
C PHE A 207 1.30 -6.58 12.91
N ASN A 208 1.23 -7.58 13.78
CA ASN A 208 2.05 -7.64 15.00
C ASN A 208 3.55 -7.70 14.69
N VAL A 209 3.95 -8.37 13.61
CA VAL A 209 5.35 -8.43 13.16
C VAL A 209 5.77 -7.08 12.58
N ILE A 210 4.92 -6.47 11.74
CA ILE A 210 5.17 -5.13 11.19
C ILE A 210 5.41 -4.13 12.32
N LEU A 211 4.54 -4.10 13.34
CA LEU A 211 4.65 -3.18 14.47
C LEU A 211 5.96 -3.38 15.27
N GLN A 212 6.36 -4.63 15.52
CA GLN A 212 7.64 -4.89 16.22
C GLN A 212 8.83 -4.50 15.35
N TRP A 213 8.76 -4.76 14.04
CA TRP A 213 9.78 -4.35 13.10
C TRP A 213 9.90 -2.81 13.03
N MET A 214 8.79 -2.06 13.00
CA MET A 214 8.80 -0.59 13.05
C MET A 214 9.50 -0.08 14.31
N ARG A 215 9.20 -0.66 15.47
CA ARG A 215 9.87 -0.31 16.75
C ARG A 215 11.37 -0.60 16.71
N LEU A 216 11.77 -1.71 16.11
CA LEU A 216 13.17 -2.07 15.94
C LEU A 216 13.90 -1.03 15.07
N ILE A 217 13.36 -0.71 13.90
CA ILE A 217 13.95 0.29 12.98
C ILE A 217 14.13 1.63 13.66
N VAL A 218 13.10 2.16 14.32
CA VAL A 218 13.20 3.44 15.04
C VAL A 218 14.24 3.39 16.16
N SER A 219 14.38 2.26 16.86
CA SER A 219 15.40 2.12 17.91
C SER A 219 16.83 2.06 17.36
N MET A 220 17.00 1.57 16.13
CA MET A 220 18.30 1.53 15.44
C MET A 220 18.72 2.89 14.86
N PHE A 221 17.75 3.71 14.46
CA PHE A 221 17.97 4.97 13.74
C PHE A 221 17.30 6.18 14.43
N PRO A 222 17.52 6.42 15.74
CA PRO A 222 16.79 7.44 16.49
C PRO A 222 17.11 8.89 16.10
N SER A 223 18.17 9.11 15.30
CA SER A 223 18.57 10.44 14.82
C SER A 223 17.64 11.02 13.77
N HIS A 224 16.96 10.18 12.98
CA HIS A 224 16.14 10.60 11.85
C HIS A 224 14.86 9.77 11.67
N ALA A 225 14.55 8.86 12.59
CA ALA A 225 13.34 8.05 12.56
C ALA A 225 12.61 8.09 13.91
N GLN A 226 11.31 8.31 13.88
CA GLN A 226 10.42 8.30 15.04
C GLN A 226 9.18 7.45 14.73
N LEU A 227 8.63 6.80 15.75
CA LEU A 227 7.32 6.15 15.66
C LEU A 227 6.26 7.11 16.20
N VAL A 228 5.28 7.44 15.39
CA VAL A 228 4.14 8.28 15.77
C VAL A 228 2.83 7.50 15.60
N ASN A 229 1.81 7.88 16.37
CA ASN A 229 0.47 7.36 16.22
C ASN A 229 -0.37 8.40 15.47
N VAL A 230 -0.90 8.04 14.29
CA VAL A 230 -1.69 8.95 13.44
C VAL A 230 -3.20 8.74 13.58
N GLY A 231 -3.63 7.78 14.37
CA GLY A 231 -5.04 7.50 14.58
C GLY A 231 -5.27 6.26 15.43
N VAL A 232 -6.52 5.91 15.58
CA VAL A 232 -6.99 4.72 16.30
C VAL A 232 -8.08 4.03 15.48
N THR A 233 -8.10 2.69 15.51
CA THR A 233 -9.10 1.89 14.80
C THR A 233 -10.34 1.67 15.63
N HIS A 234 -11.39 1.13 15.00
CA HIS A 234 -12.63 0.74 15.68
C HIS A 234 -12.38 -0.27 16.82
N GLU A 235 -11.52 -1.26 16.63
CA GLU A 235 -11.17 -2.27 17.65
C GLU A 235 -10.13 -1.75 18.67
N GLY A 236 -9.78 -0.45 18.60
CA GLY A 236 -8.88 0.21 19.57
C GLY A 236 -7.39 -0.03 19.34
N ARG A 237 -6.98 -0.41 18.13
CA ARG A 237 -5.57 -0.50 17.77
C ARG A 237 -5.03 0.87 17.37
N ASP A 238 -3.78 1.15 17.73
CA ASP A 238 -3.05 2.29 17.20
C ASP A 238 -2.83 2.12 15.68
N ILE A 239 -2.81 3.25 14.96
CA ILE A 239 -2.39 3.34 13.56
C ILE A 239 -0.96 3.91 13.55
N PRO A 240 0.08 3.05 13.57
CA PRO A 240 1.46 3.49 13.69
C PRO A 240 1.99 4.00 12.35
N ALA A 241 2.78 5.06 12.41
CA ALA A 241 3.50 5.62 11.27
C ALA A 241 4.98 5.86 11.61
N PHE A 242 5.85 5.71 10.63
CA PHE A 242 7.17 6.32 10.69
C PHE A 242 7.07 7.81 10.40
N ARG A 243 7.73 8.63 11.21
CA ARG A 243 8.07 10.00 10.87
C ARG A 243 9.58 10.06 10.68
N LEU A 244 10.00 10.31 9.44
CA LEU A 244 11.39 10.35 9.05
C LEU A 244 11.76 11.78 8.67
N GLY A 245 12.92 12.24 9.11
CA GLY A 245 13.45 13.56 8.82
C GLY A 245 14.42 14.03 9.88
N VAL A 246 15.30 14.93 9.49
CA VAL A 246 16.26 15.55 10.42
C VAL A 246 15.84 16.99 10.62
N ARG A 247 15.67 17.38 11.89
CA ARG A 247 15.39 18.78 12.26
C ARG A 247 16.64 19.43 12.78
N SER A 248 17.05 20.53 12.14
CA SER A 248 18.02 21.44 12.68
C SER A 248 17.42 22.20 13.87
N ARG A 249 18.25 22.66 14.81
CA ARG A 249 17.81 23.53 15.91
C ARG A 249 17.28 24.88 15.41
N ASP A 250 17.70 25.28 14.22
CA ASP A 250 17.32 26.55 13.59
C ASP A 250 15.96 26.42 12.88
N ASP A 251 15.53 25.20 12.49
CA ASP A 251 14.25 24.93 11.82
C ASP A 251 13.00 25.25 12.67
N GLU A 252 13.14 25.30 14.00
CA GLU A 252 12.02 25.70 14.89
C GLU A 252 11.58 27.16 14.69
N GLN A 253 12.40 27.97 14.02
CA GLN A 253 12.13 29.38 13.73
C GLN A 253 11.65 29.64 12.29
N GLU A 254 11.73 28.66 11.39
CA GLU A 254 11.47 28.82 9.95
C GLU A 254 10.02 28.58 9.50
N GLY A 255 9.12 28.17 10.38
CA GLY A 255 7.72 27.91 10.04
C GLY A 255 7.37 26.43 9.91
N PRO A 256 6.22 26.07 9.28
CA PRO A 256 5.78 24.69 9.16
C PRO A 256 6.70 23.89 8.25
N ARG A 257 7.05 22.67 8.67
CA ARG A 257 7.90 21.78 7.89
C ARG A 257 7.14 21.16 6.73
N LYS A 258 7.69 21.25 5.52
CA LYS A 258 7.15 20.57 4.34
C LYS A 258 7.13 19.06 4.56
N THR A 259 5.96 18.44 4.39
CA THR A 259 5.75 17.04 4.73
C THR A 259 5.12 16.28 3.57
N ILE A 260 5.64 15.08 3.31
CA ILE A 260 5.06 14.13 2.36
C ILE A 260 4.49 12.96 3.18
N MET A 261 3.22 12.62 2.94
CA MET A 261 2.59 11.47 3.57
C MET A 261 2.39 10.35 2.56
N ILE A 262 2.79 9.13 2.92
CA ILE A 262 2.63 7.92 2.12
C ILE A 262 1.85 6.91 2.95
N VAL A 263 0.72 6.46 2.44
CA VAL A 263 -0.14 5.51 3.13
C VAL A 263 -0.35 4.26 2.30
N GLY A 264 -0.62 3.14 2.97
CA GLY A 264 -1.02 1.89 2.35
C GLY A 264 -2.05 1.16 3.19
N GLY A 265 -2.54 0.04 2.69
CA GLY A 265 -3.43 -0.84 3.43
C GLY A 265 -4.77 -0.22 3.80
N SER A 266 -5.31 0.71 3.01
CA SER A 266 -6.69 1.20 3.11
C SER A 266 -7.66 0.02 2.95
N HIS A 267 -7.40 -0.83 1.97
CA HIS A 267 -8.09 -2.09 1.78
C HIS A 267 -7.26 -3.25 2.32
N ALA A 268 -7.86 -4.02 3.22
CA ALA A 268 -7.16 -5.05 3.99
C ALA A 268 -6.55 -6.19 3.16
N ARG A 269 -7.15 -6.50 1.99
CA ARG A 269 -6.69 -7.56 1.07
C ARG A 269 -5.47 -7.18 0.23
N GLU A 270 -5.10 -5.91 0.20
CA GLU A 270 -4.03 -5.35 -0.63
C GLU A 270 -2.67 -5.40 0.10
N TRP A 271 -2.19 -6.60 0.41
CA TRP A 271 -0.98 -6.78 1.23
C TRP A 271 0.28 -6.16 0.64
N ILE A 272 0.36 -6.07 -0.70
CA ILE A 272 1.50 -5.46 -1.38
C ILE A 272 1.64 -3.97 -1.05
N SER A 273 0.54 -3.22 -0.87
CA SER A 273 0.59 -1.81 -0.52
C SER A 273 1.25 -1.57 0.84
N THR A 274 0.87 -2.38 1.85
CA THR A 274 1.48 -2.36 3.19
C THR A 274 2.98 -2.66 3.14
N SER A 275 3.37 -3.70 2.39
CA SER A 275 4.78 -4.09 2.25
C SER A 275 5.60 -3.05 1.50
N THR A 276 5.02 -2.39 0.50
CA THR A 276 5.68 -1.35 -0.28
C THR A 276 5.95 -0.10 0.56
N VAL A 277 4.99 0.36 1.38
CA VAL A 277 5.23 1.48 2.32
C VAL A 277 6.33 1.14 3.32
N ALA A 278 6.31 -0.08 3.87
CA ALA A 278 7.38 -0.54 4.77
C ALA A 278 8.75 -0.57 4.07
N TYR A 279 8.81 -1.00 2.81
CA TYR A 279 10.04 -1.01 2.01
C TYR A 279 10.58 0.40 1.78
N ILE A 280 9.72 1.35 1.40
CA ILE A 280 10.11 2.76 1.21
C ILE A 280 10.69 3.33 2.51
N ALA A 281 10.02 3.10 3.65
CA ALA A 281 10.50 3.56 4.96
C ALA A 281 11.88 2.97 5.29
N PHE A 282 12.07 1.68 5.03
CA PHE A 282 13.34 1.00 5.26
C PHE A 282 14.48 1.61 4.43
N GLN A 283 14.25 1.81 3.13
CA GLN A 283 15.27 2.39 2.24
C GLN A 283 15.64 3.82 2.64
N LEU A 284 14.64 4.68 2.93
CA LEU A 284 14.89 6.06 3.38
C LEU A 284 15.73 6.08 4.66
N VAL A 285 15.41 5.22 5.62
CA VAL A 285 16.10 5.17 6.92
C VAL A 285 17.52 4.64 6.81
N THR A 286 17.73 3.57 6.05
CA THR A 286 19.04 2.89 5.99
C THR A 286 20.03 3.59 5.07
N GLU A 287 19.55 4.31 4.07
CA GLU A 287 20.40 5.03 3.12
C GLU A 287 20.72 6.48 3.55
N PHE A 288 20.13 6.96 4.65
CA PHE A 288 20.50 8.25 5.24
C PHE A 288 21.98 8.28 5.63
N GLY A 289 22.70 9.27 5.16
CA GLY A 289 24.15 9.41 5.33
C GLY A 289 25.01 8.55 4.39
N ASN A 290 24.41 7.60 3.65
CA ASN A 290 25.08 6.80 2.63
C ASN A 290 24.82 7.37 1.22
N SER A 291 23.59 7.75 0.93
CA SER A 291 23.19 8.44 -0.31
C SER A 291 23.03 9.94 -0.04
N VAL A 292 23.71 10.76 -0.84
CA VAL A 292 23.62 12.23 -0.76
C VAL A 292 22.19 12.68 -1.09
N ALA A 293 21.59 12.09 -2.12
CA ALA A 293 20.23 12.39 -2.53
C ALA A 293 19.21 12.12 -1.41
N ILE A 294 19.24 10.93 -0.82
CA ILE A 294 18.31 10.56 0.27
C ILE A 294 18.54 11.39 1.53
N THR A 295 19.82 11.66 1.85
CA THR A 295 20.17 12.52 2.99
C THR A 295 19.53 13.89 2.85
N LYS A 296 19.66 14.52 1.68
CA LYS A 296 19.03 15.80 1.37
C LYS A 296 17.51 15.76 1.50
N LEU A 297 16.86 14.71 1.01
CA LEU A 297 15.41 14.55 1.13
C LEU A 297 14.93 14.48 2.59
N LEU A 298 15.71 13.85 3.49
CA LEU A 298 15.38 13.78 4.92
C LEU A 298 15.78 15.04 5.69
N GLU A 299 16.69 15.86 5.16
CA GLU A 299 17.03 17.18 5.69
C GLU A 299 15.98 18.22 5.31
N ASP A 300 15.45 18.20 4.08
CA ASP A 300 14.52 19.21 3.56
C ASP A 300 13.06 18.90 3.87
N PHE A 301 12.68 17.62 4.00
CA PHE A 301 11.30 17.18 4.21
C PHE A 301 11.14 16.29 5.44
N ASP A 302 9.96 16.35 6.04
CA ASP A 302 9.45 15.27 6.90
C ASP A 302 8.66 14.27 6.03
N TRP A 303 8.88 12.97 6.27
CA TRP A 303 8.16 11.89 5.60
C TRP A 303 7.33 11.15 6.64
N VAL A 304 6.02 11.07 6.42
CA VAL A 304 5.10 10.29 7.28
C VAL A 304 4.66 9.06 6.50
N LEU A 305 5.12 7.88 6.91
CA LEU A 305 4.85 6.62 6.22
C LEU A 305 3.98 5.71 7.09
N VAL A 306 2.78 5.41 6.62
CA VAL A 306 1.78 4.59 7.33
C VAL A 306 1.62 3.26 6.58
N PRO A 307 2.25 2.16 7.02
CA PRO A 307 2.17 0.88 6.31
C PRO A 307 0.73 0.36 6.14
N THR A 308 -0.15 0.58 7.12
CA THR A 308 -1.57 0.28 6.97
C THR A 308 -2.43 1.24 7.78
N ILE A 309 -3.39 1.89 7.11
CA ILE A 309 -4.40 2.74 7.77
C ILE A 309 -5.62 1.93 8.24
N ASN A 310 -5.71 0.64 7.89
CA ASN A 310 -6.76 -0.29 8.28
C ASN A 310 -6.20 -1.51 9.06
N PRO A 311 -5.59 -1.32 10.24
CA PRO A 311 -5.04 -2.43 11.01
C PRO A 311 -6.05 -3.52 11.36
N ASP A 312 -7.30 -3.17 11.67
CA ASP A 312 -8.35 -4.13 12.02
C ASP A 312 -8.71 -5.04 10.85
N GLY A 313 -8.95 -4.44 9.68
CA GLY A 313 -9.19 -5.19 8.46
C GLY A 313 -7.98 -6.04 8.06
N TYR A 314 -6.78 -5.48 8.18
CA TYR A 314 -5.54 -6.20 7.85
C TYR A 314 -5.34 -7.44 8.74
N VAL A 315 -5.51 -7.32 10.07
CA VAL A 315 -5.49 -8.48 10.99
C VAL A 315 -6.55 -9.50 10.60
N TYR A 316 -7.76 -9.05 10.30
CA TYR A 316 -8.85 -9.93 9.88
C TYR A 316 -8.53 -10.67 8.57
N SER A 317 -7.84 -10.01 7.63
CA SER A 317 -7.41 -10.65 6.37
C SER A 317 -6.37 -11.76 6.59
N TRP A 318 -5.59 -11.69 7.67
CA TRP A 318 -4.64 -12.73 8.06
C TRP A 318 -5.32 -13.91 8.78
N ASP A 319 -6.23 -13.62 9.68
CA ASP A 319 -6.76 -14.59 10.61
C ASP A 319 -8.01 -15.31 10.08
N MET A 320 -8.87 -14.59 9.33
CA MET A 320 -10.22 -15.05 9.00
C MET A 320 -10.53 -15.04 7.51
N ASP A 321 -10.22 -13.98 6.78
CA ASP A 321 -10.64 -13.77 5.39
C ASP A 321 -9.61 -13.03 4.55
N ARG A 322 -8.79 -13.76 3.81
CA ARG A 322 -7.71 -13.20 2.97
C ARG A 322 -8.19 -12.09 2.01
N LEU A 323 -9.42 -12.16 1.56
CA LEU A 323 -9.98 -11.21 0.59
C LEU A 323 -10.83 -10.11 1.22
N TRP A 324 -10.77 -9.96 2.54
CA TRP A 324 -11.44 -8.88 3.25
C TRP A 324 -10.91 -7.51 2.80
N ARG A 325 -11.84 -6.58 2.43
CA ARG A 325 -11.51 -5.23 1.94
C ARG A 325 -11.64 -4.18 3.03
N LYS A 326 -12.84 -4.07 3.62
CA LYS A 326 -13.29 -2.97 4.49
C LYS A 326 -12.61 -2.96 5.87
N ASN A 327 -12.90 -1.95 6.72
CA ASN A 327 -12.55 -2.00 8.14
C ASN A 327 -13.42 -3.03 8.90
N ARG A 328 -13.40 -3.01 10.25
CA ARG A 328 -14.17 -3.96 11.06
C ARG A 328 -15.30 -3.30 11.87
N GLN A 329 -15.62 -2.04 11.57
CA GLN A 329 -16.69 -1.32 12.25
C GLN A 329 -18.04 -1.99 12.00
N PRO A 330 -18.88 -2.19 13.06
CA PRO A 330 -20.25 -2.68 12.89
C PRO A 330 -21.08 -1.72 12.05
N THR A 331 -22.03 -2.26 11.31
CA THR A 331 -23.04 -1.48 10.55
C THR A 331 -24.44 -1.75 11.09
N GLY A 332 -25.44 -1.12 10.51
CA GLY A 332 -26.85 -1.41 10.83
C GLY A 332 -27.28 -2.85 10.51
N LEU A 333 -26.46 -3.60 9.73
CA LEU A 333 -26.68 -5.01 9.39
C LEU A 333 -25.58 -5.88 10.03
N PRO A 334 -25.88 -6.70 11.06
CA PRO A 334 -24.87 -7.46 11.80
C PRO A 334 -24.03 -8.43 10.96
N PHE A 335 -24.55 -8.89 9.82
CA PHE A 335 -23.87 -9.82 8.92
C PHE A 335 -23.06 -9.13 7.79
N CYS A 336 -23.12 -7.80 7.72
CA CYS A 336 -22.39 -6.98 6.75
C CYS A 336 -21.56 -5.89 7.46
N PRO A 337 -20.54 -6.24 8.28
CA PRO A 337 -19.71 -5.25 8.94
C PRO A 337 -18.74 -4.60 7.97
N GLY A 338 -18.21 -3.44 8.37
CA GLY A 338 -17.14 -2.74 7.70
C GLY A 338 -17.61 -1.60 6.81
N ILE A 339 -16.78 -0.55 6.79
CA ILE A 339 -16.88 0.63 5.92
C ILE A 339 -15.67 0.64 5.01
N ASP A 340 -15.85 1.01 3.75
CA ASP A 340 -14.75 1.23 2.81
C ASP A 340 -14.04 2.54 3.15
N LEU A 341 -12.76 2.46 3.56
CA LEU A 341 -12.01 3.63 3.99
C LEU A 341 -11.75 4.61 2.85
N ASP A 342 -11.64 4.13 1.62
CA ASP A 342 -11.43 4.99 0.44
C ASP A 342 -12.73 5.58 -0.13
N ARG A 343 -13.82 5.52 0.65
CA ARG A 343 -15.13 6.11 0.34
C ARG A 343 -15.70 6.92 1.50
N SER A 344 -14.98 7.00 2.61
CA SER A 344 -15.47 7.56 3.88
C SER A 344 -14.91 8.94 4.21
N TRP A 345 -14.06 9.54 3.36
CA TRP A 345 -13.51 10.88 3.56
C TRP A 345 -14.52 11.98 3.26
N GLY A 346 -14.36 13.16 3.89
CA GLY A 346 -15.39 14.19 3.92
C GLY A 346 -15.46 15.09 2.69
N TYR A 347 -14.58 14.95 1.69
CA TYR A 347 -14.62 15.78 0.50
C TYR A 347 -15.44 15.11 -0.61
N GLU A 348 -16.45 15.81 -1.14
CA GLU A 348 -17.40 15.32 -2.15
C GLU A 348 -17.90 13.90 -1.85
N TRP A 349 -18.19 13.66 -0.59
CA TRP A 349 -18.67 12.37 -0.12
C TRP A 349 -20.02 12.04 -0.73
N ASP A 350 -20.15 10.83 -1.27
CA ASP A 350 -21.38 10.32 -1.85
C ASP A 350 -21.75 8.97 -1.22
N GLY A 351 -22.74 8.95 -0.37
CA GLY A 351 -23.29 7.76 0.29
C GLY A 351 -24.54 7.19 -0.39
N GLN A 352 -24.72 7.41 -1.71
CA GLN A 352 -25.91 6.96 -2.43
C GLN A 352 -25.67 5.66 -3.23
N GLY A 353 -26.74 5.07 -3.75
CA GLY A 353 -26.65 3.89 -4.58
C GLY A 353 -26.06 2.67 -3.86
N THR A 354 -25.11 1.99 -4.47
CA THR A 354 -24.45 0.81 -3.90
C THR A 354 -23.65 1.11 -2.64
N ARG A 355 -23.23 2.36 -2.45
CA ARG A 355 -22.49 2.83 -1.27
C ARG A 355 -23.37 3.01 -0.03
N ALA A 356 -24.68 3.12 -0.17
CA ALA A 356 -25.62 3.13 0.95
C ALA A 356 -25.89 1.72 1.49
N ASN A 357 -25.48 0.66 0.77
CA ASN A 357 -25.69 -0.72 1.18
C ASN A 357 -24.54 -1.24 2.03
N PRO A 358 -24.71 -1.54 3.32
CA PRO A 358 -23.65 -2.09 4.17
C PRO A 358 -23.02 -3.39 3.66
N CYS A 359 -23.74 -4.15 2.82
CA CYS A 359 -23.23 -5.40 2.24
C CYS A 359 -22.36 -5.17 0.99
N SER A 360 -22.33 -3.96 0.47
CA SER A 360 -21.41 -3.60 -0.62
C SER A 360 -19.97 -3.55 -0.13
N GLU A 361 -19.01 -3.95 -0.98
CA GLU A 361 -17.58 -3.79 -0.74
C GLU A 361 -17.19 -2.30 -0.73
N SER A 362 -17.93 -1.43 -1.40
CA SER A 362 -17.75 0.03 -1.46
C SER A 362 -18.67 0.83 -0.53
N TYR A 363 -19.17 0.23 0.56
CA TYR A 363 -20.02 0.92 1.53
C TYR A 363 -19.30 2.10 2.18
N ALA A 364 -19.82 3.31 1.96
CA ALA A 364 -19.20 4.58 2.37
C ALA A 364 -19.50 5.00 3.83
N GLY A 365 -20.33 4.24 4.55
CA GLY A 365 -20.89 4.65 5.83
C GLY A 365 -22.21 5.40 5.66
N ASN A 366 -22.74 5.95 6.77
CA ASN A 366 -23.98 6.73 6.79
C ASN A 366 -23.71 8.24 6.61
N ASN A 367 -22.51 8.68 6.92
CA ASN A 367 -22.08 10.09 6.88
C ASN A 367 -20.61 10.18 6.45
N PRO A 368 -20.14 11.35 5.99
CA PRO A 368 -18.71 11.60 5.83
C PRO A 368 -17.97 11.31 7.13
N PHE A 369 -16.80 10.68 7.05
CA PHE A 369 -15.99 10.29 8.21
C PHE A 369 -16.69 9.35 9.21
N ASP A 370 -17.65 8.53 8.75
CA ASP A 370 -18.30 7.52 9.61
C ASP A 370 -17.30 6.44 10.08
N SER A 371 -16.30 6.14 9.27
CA SER A 371 -15.17 5.30 9.70
C SER A 371 -14.33 5.99 10.76
N ILE A 372 -14.03 5.28 11.86
CA ILE A 372 -13.19 5.80 12.94
C ILE A 372 -11.76 6.04 12.44
N GLU A 373 -11.24 5.15 11.61
CA GLU A 373 -9.89 5.23 11.06
C GLU A 373 -9.70 6.50 10.22
N THR A 374 -10.57 6.75 9.24
CA THR A 374 -10.47 7.95 8.38
C THR A 374 -10.65 9.23 9.18
N ARG A 375 -11.60 9.24 10.13
CA ARG A 375 -11.84 10.40 10.99
C ARG A 375 -10.62 10.73 11.85
N THR A 376 -10.06 9.74 12.55
CA THR A 376 -8.93 10.00 13.46
C THR A 376 -7.65 10.39 12.72
N ILE A 377 -7.41 9.83 11.51
CA ILE A 377 -6.30 10.24 10.65
C ILE A 377 -6.51 11.66 10.14
N ALA A 378 -7.73 12.00 9.70
CA ALA A 378 -8.05 13.35 9.23
C ALA A 378 -7.88 14.38 10.35
N GLU A 379 -8.39 14.09 11.56
CA GLU A 379 -8.21 14.93 12.75
C GLU A 379 -6.74 15.10 13.10
N TRP A 380 -5.96 14.02 13.06
CA TRP A 380 -4.52 14.09 13.31
C TRP A 380 -3.83 14.99 12.28
N ALA A 381 -4.08 14.77 10.99
CA ALA A 381 -3.45 15.55 9.92
C ALA A 381 -3.84 17.04 9.99
N TYR A 382 -5.12 17.33 10.21
CA TYR A 382 -5.61 18.69 10.38
C TYR A 382 -4.96 19.39 11.58
N ASN A 383 -4.85 18.73 12.74
CA ASN A 383 -4.21 19.29 13.93
C ASN A 383 -2.73 19.59 13.69
N GLN A 384 -2.00 18.78 12.91
CA GLN A 384 -0.61 19.06 12.55
C GLN A 384 -0.48 20.37 11.74
N THR A 385 -1.43 20.68 10.87
CA THR A 385 -1.44 21.93 10.09
C THR A 385 -1.83 23.13 10.95
N GLN A 386 -2.84 22.99 11.82
CA GLN A 386 -3.30 24.07 12.72
C GLN A 386 -2.21 24.48 13.72
N ASP A 387 -1.45 23.53 14.22
CA ASP A 387 -0.30 23.78 15.11
C ASP A 387 0.87 24.46 14.38
N LYS A 388 0.75 24.72 13.07
CA LYS A 388 1.80 25.25 12.19
C LYS A 388 3.11 24.48 12.25
N ARG A 389 3.01 23.17 12.49
CA ARG A 389 4.17 22.27 12.55
C ARG A 389 4.43 21.59 11.21
N THR A 390 3.38 21.44 10.41
CA THR A 390 3.39 20.62 9.19
C THR A 390 2.68 21.36 8.07
N ASP A 391 3.31 21.37 6.90
CA ASP A 391 2.74 21.76 5.63
C ASP A 391 2.74 20.52 4.71
N PHE A 392 1.57 19.92 4.50
CA PHE A 392 1.45 18.76 3.62
C PHE A 392 1.55 19.19 2.16
N ILE A 393 2.68 18.90 1.52
CA ILE A 393 2.92 19.25 0.12
C ILE A 393 2.72 18.07 -0.84
N GLY A 394 2.78 16.83 -0.33
CA GLY A 394 2.63 15.60 -1.10
C GLY A 394 1.85 14.53 -0.34
N PHE A 395 1.06 13.75 -1.08
CA PHE A 395 0.31 12.62 -0.56
C PHE A 395 0.31 11.47 -1.57
N LEU A 396 0.70 10.27 -1.13
CA LEU A 396 0.65 9.05 -1.93
C LEU A 396 -0.20 8.01 -1.21
N ASP A 397 -1.27 7.54 -1.86
CA ASP A 397 -2.13 6.45 -1.39
C ASP A 397 -1.86 5.20 -2.23
N LEU A 398 -1.24 4.19 -1.60
CA LEU A 398 -0.85 2.97 -2.29
C LEU A 398 -1.93 1.90 -2.18
N HIS A 399 -2.43 1.50 -3.32
CA HIS A 399 -3.42 0.44 -3.53
C HIS A 399 -2.87 -0.70 -4.37
N SER A 400 -3.63 -1.72 -4.61
CA SER A 400 -3.46 -2.70 -5.68
C SER A 400 -4.84 -3.07 -6.22
N TYR A 401 -4.90 -3.56 -7.45
CA TYR A 401 -3.88 -3.77 -8.46
C TYR A 401 -4.18 -2.90 -9.69
N SER A 402 -3.58 -3.13 -10.82
CA SER A 402 -3.79 -2.62 -12.19
C SER A 402 -2.72 -1.68 -12.74
N GLN A 403 -1.66 -1.35 -11.96
CA GLN A 403 -0.51 -0.57 -12.43
C GLN A 403 -0.91 0.80 -13.00
N GLN A 404 -1.51 1.62 -12.16
CA GLN A 404 -1.99 2.96 -12.52
C GLN A 404 -1.46 4.02 -11.54
N ILE A 405 -1.22 5.23 -12.06
CA ILE A 405 -0.93 6.43 -11.29
C ILE A 405 -2.08 7.38 -11.56
N LEU A 406 -2.87 7.64 -10.52
CA LEU A 406 -4.10 8.41 -10.59
C LEU A 406 -3.90 9.74 -9.88
N TYR A 407 -4.24 10.84 -10.56
CA TYR A 407 -4.23 12.19 -10.00
C TYR A 407 -5.67 12.72 -9.82
N PRO A 408 -5.90 13.75 -8.98
CA PRO A 408 -7.23 14.32 -8.74
C PRO A 408 -7.93 14.79 -10.03
N TYR A 409 -9.25 14.76 -10.06
CA TYR A 409 -10.14 14.33 -8.98
C TYR A 409 -10.73 12.96 -9.25
N SER A 410 -11.12 12.26 -8.16
CA SER A 410 -11.81 10.97 -8.28
C SER A 410 -13.33 11.14 -8.38
N TYR A 411 -13.91 12.17 -7.75
CA TYR A 411 -15.36 12.37 -7.70
C TYR A 411 -15.96 12.90 -9.01
N SER A 412 -15.18 13.52 -9.89
CA SER A 412 -15.69 14.16 -11.10
C SER A 412 -14.65 14.22 -12.21
N CYS A 413 -15.03 13.75 -13.41
CA CYS A 413 -14.23 13.92 -14.63
C CYS A 413 -14.43 15.29 -15.31
N SER A 414 -15.41 16.07 -14.89
CA SER A 414 -15.64 17.41 -15.43
C SER A 414 -14.90 18.50 -14.67
N THR A 415 -14.42 18.22 -13.47
CA THR A 415 -13.69 19.16 -12.63
C THR A 415 -12.19 19.01 -12.83
N VAL A 416 -11.55 20.06 -13.31
CA VAL A 416 -10.10 20.08 -13.57
C VAL A 416 -9.37 20.61 -12.34
N PRO A 417 -8.35 19.90 -11.81
CA PRO A 417 -7.57 20.41 -10.70
C PRO A 417 -6.75 21.64 -11.11
N PRO A 418 -6.62 22.67 -10.25
CA PRO A 418 -5.89 23.90 -10.58
C PRO A 418 -4.41 23.70 -10.94
N THR A 419 -3.81 22.58 -10.49
CA THR A 419 -2.41 22.24 -10.73
C THR A 419 -2.22 21.08 -11.70
N LEU A 420 -3.16 20.88 -12.65
CA LEU A 420 -3.19 19.73 -13.55
C LEU A 420 -1.86 19.50 -14.27
N GLU A 421 -1.28 20.52 -14.88
CA GLU A 421 -0.03 20.39 -15.62
C GLU A 421 1.11 19.85 -14.75
N ASN A 422 1.26 20.36 -13.53
CA ASN A 422 2.28 19.90 -12.59
C ASN A 422 2.00 18.47 -12.08
N LEU A 423 0.71 18.13 -11.92
CA LEU A 423 0.30 16.77 -11.52
C LEU A 423 0.63 15.77 -12.62
N GLU A 424 0.33 16.09 -13.88
CA GLU A 424 0.63 15.23 -15.02
C GLU A 424 2.14 15.07 -15.23
N GLU A 425 2.90 16.18 -15.20
CA GLU A 425 4.35 16.16 -15.36
C GLU A 425 5.00 15.22 -14.35
N LEU A 426 4.68 15.38 -13.07
CA LEU A 426 5.23 14.51 -12.02
C LEU A 426 4.74 13.07 -12.15
N ALA A 427 3.47 12.83 -12.50
CA ALA A 427 2.93 11.48 -12.70
C ALA A 427 3.65 10.73 -13.82
N PHE A 428 3.97 11.40 -14.95
CA PHE A 428 4.80 10.83 -16.01
C PHE A 428 6.24 10.60 -15.56
N GLY A 429 6.80 11.47 -14.72
CA GLY A 429 8.10 11.27 -14.07
C GLY A 429 8.12 10.01 -13.21
N ILE A 430 7.09 9.80 -12.38
CA ILE A 430 6.89 8.60 -11.56
C ILE A 430 6.78 7.35 -12.45
N ALA A 431 5.95 7.37 -13.50
CA ALA A 431 5.78 6.26 -14.42
C ALA A 431 7.09 5.91 -15.15
N LYS A 432 7.87 6.92 -15.55
CA LYS A 432 9.20 6.75 -16.14
C LYS A 432 10.16 6.08 -15.16
N ALA A 433 10.19 6.48 -13.89
CA ALA A 433 11.03 5.87 -12.87
C ALA A 433 10.73 4.39 -12.67
N ILE A 434 9.45 4.02 -12.57
CA ILE A 434 9.00 2.63 -12.49
C ILE A 434 9.50 1.83 -13.69
N ARG A 435 9.27 2.35 -14.90
CA ARG A 435 9.68 1.68 -16.14
C ARG A 435 11.20 1.50 -16.23
N MET A 436 11.96 2.48 -15.80
CA MET A 436 13.43 2.40 -15.78
C MET A 436 13.95 1.38 -14.76
N THR A 437 13.19 1.14 -13.68
CA THR A 437 13.59 0.21 -12.61
C THR A 437 13.42 -1.26 -13.03
N ASN A 438 12.25 -1.65 -13.50
CA ASN A 438 11.93 -3.06 -13.78
C ASN A 438 11.15 -3.25 -15.10
N GLN A 439 11.10 -2.25 -15.99
CA GLN A 439 10.40 -2.25 -17.27
C GLN A 439 8.86 -2.40 -17.17
N GLU A 440 8.31 -2.22 -15.97
CA GLU A 440 6.87 -2.24 -15.77
C GLU A 440 6.23 -0.94 -16.28
N ALA A 441 5.11 -1.06 -16.97
CA ALA A 441 4.37 0.07 -17.50
C ALA A 441 3.14 0.38 -16.64
N TYR A 442 3.13 1.57 -16.03
CA TYR A 442 2.00 2.12 -15.29
C TYR A 442 1.31 3.18 -16.14
N ALA A 443 -0.02 3.12 -16.21
CA ALA A 443 -0.83 4.10 -16.91
C ALA A 443 -1.02 5.35 -16.03
N VAL A 444 -0.89 6.54 -16.62
CA VAL A 444 -1.16 7.81 -15.94
C VAL A 444 -2.55 8.29 -16.38
N LYS A 445 -3.44 8.55 -15.41
CA LYS A 445 -4.83 8.95 -15.67
C LYS A 445 -5.37 9.84 -14.55
N SER A 446 -6.43 10.60 -14.85
CA SER A 446 -7.29 11.15 -13.80
C SER A 446 -7.96 10.03 -13.01
N ALA A 447 -8.12 10.20 -11.70
CA ALA A 447 -8.71 9.17 -10.84
C ALA A 447 -10.16 8.85 -11.21
N CYS A 448 -10.90 9.80 -11.77
CA CYS A 448 -12.24 9.56 -12.28
C CYS A 448 -12.25 8.64 -13.54
N GLU A 449 -11.18 8.67 -14.35
CA GLU A 449 -11.04 7.84 -15.55
C GLU A 449 -10.56 6.42 -15.22
N GLY A 450 -10.08 6.19 -14.01
CA GLY A 450 -9.79 4.86 -13.48
C GLY A 450 -11.05 4.03 -13.24
N VAL A 451 -12.23 4.61 -13.48
CA VAL A 451 -13.56 3.99 -13.45
C VAL A 451 -14.12 4.03 -14.88
N VAL A 452 -14.89 3.02 -15.26
CA VAL A 452 -15.42 2.90 -16.62
C VAL A 452 -16.23 4.13 -17.02
N THR A 453 -15.71 4.94 -17.94
CA THR A 453 -16.41 6.08 -18.51
C THR A 453 -16.77 5.78 -19.96
N THR A 454 -18.02 6.00 -20.33
CA THR A 454 -18.50 5.83 -21.69
C THR A 454 -18.95 7.16 -22.27
N ASP A 455 -18.64 7.42 -23.54
CA ASP A 455 -19.04 8.63 -24.25
C ASP A 455 -20.40 8.42 -24.93
N LYS A 456 -21.45 9.09 -24.47
CA LYS A 456 -22.73 9.14 -25.18
C LYS A 456 -22.63 10.16 -26.32
N GLY A 457 -22.05 9.84 -27.42
CA GLY A 457 -22.06 10.50 -28.74
C GLY A 457 -22.42 12.00 -28.91
N ASN A 458 -22.75 12.71 -27.83
CA ASN A 458 -23.07 14.13 -27.71
C ASN A 458 -22.08 14.89 -26.81
N GLY A 459 -20.89 14.35 -26.56
CA GLY A 459 -19.87 14.98 -25.73
C GLY A 459 -20.14 14.90 -24.22
N GLN A 460 -21.20 14.21 -23.81
CA GLN A 460 -21.50 13.96 -22.40
C GLN A 460 -20.90 12.60 -22.01
N ARG A 461 -19.76 12.62 -21.32
CA ARG A 461 -19.20 11.43 -20.71
C ARG A 461 -20.15 10.95 -19.61
N VAL A 462 -20.74 9.80 -19.78
CA VAL A 462 -21.52 9.12 -18.75
C VAL A 462 -20.63 8.06 -18.15
N SER A 463 -20.27 8.27 -16.88
CA SER A 463 -19.65 7.22 -16.09
C SER A 463 -20.72 6.20 -15.77
N ALA A 464 -20.71 5.05 -16.44
CA ALA A 464 -21.42 3.88 -15.95
C ALA A 464 -20.58 3.37 -14.74
N ASN A 465 -20.79 4.00 -13.60
CA ASN A 465 -20.07 3.70 -12.38
C ASN A 465 -20.43 2.31 -11.91
N VAL A 466 -19.60 1.34 -12.21
CA VAL A 466 -19.57 0.08 -11.45
C VAL A 466 -19.15 0.39 -10.00
N GLU A 467 -18.32 1.43 -9.81
CA GLU A 467 -18.00 2.00 -8.50
C GLU A 467 -18.08 3.54 -8.56
N SER A 468 -18.78 4.15 -7.62
CA SER A 468 -18.81 5.59 -7.42
C SER A 468 -17.50 6.06 -6.75
N THR A 469 -17.04 7.29 -6.95
CA THR A 469 -15.65 7.72 -6.72
C THR A 469 -15.44 8.85 -5.70
N GLY A 470 -16.47 9.50 -5.17
CA GLY A 470 -16.34 10.55 -4.15
C GLY A 470 -16.01 10.02 -2.74
N GLY A 471 -15.50 10.87 -1.86
CA GLY A 471 -15.11 10.51 -0.50
C GLY A 471 -13.78 9.75 -0.43
N SER A 472 -12.85 9.98 -1.38
CA SER A 472 -11.51 9.40 -1.41
C SER A 472 -10.51 10.19 -0.56
N ALA A 473 -9.45 9.50 -0.08
CA ALA A 473 -8.31 10.12 0.56
C ALA A 473 -7.59 11.09 -0.39
N LEU A 474 -7.42 10.68 -1.65
CA LEU A 474 -6.78 11.45 -2.70
C LEU A 474 -7.34 12.88 -2.81
N ASP A 475 -8.67 12.98 -2.96
CA ASP A 475 -9.33 14.27 -3.15
C ASP A 475 -9.33 15.10 -1.87
N TRP A 476 -9.48 14.45 -0.70
CA TRP A 476 -9.47 15.13 0.58
C TRP A 476 -8.11 15.75 0.91
N PHE A 477 -7.00 15.02 0.74
CA PHE A 477 -5.65 15.56 0.98
C PHE A 477 -5.32 16.68 -0.01
N TYR A 478 -5.67 16.50 -1.28
CA TYR A 478 -5.44 17.51 -2.30
C TYR A 478 -6.22 18.80 -2.01
N HIS A 479 -7.50 18.69 -1.71
CA HIS A 479 -8.38 19.87 -1.58
C HIS A 479 -8.35 20.49 -0.18
N GLN A 480 -8.50 19.67 0.90
CA GLN A 480 -8.63 20.18 2.27
C GLN A 480 -7.30 20.50 2.93
N LEU A 481 -6.26 19.71 2.69
CA LEU A 481 -4.94 19.95 3.24
C LEU A 481 -3.99 20.64 2.24
N HIS A 482 -4.48 20.92 1.04
CA HIS A 482 -3.70 21.58 -0.02
C HIS A 482 -2.40 20.85 -0.38
N ALA A 483 -2.40 19.53 -0.24
CA ALA A 483 -1.29 18.68 -0.66
C ALA A 483 -1.22 18.65 -2.19
N LYS A 484 -0.53 19.62 -2.78
CA LYS A 484 -0.53 19.93 -4.23
C LYS A 484 -0.17 18.75 -5.12
N TYR A 485 0.59 17.78 -4.58
CA TYR A 485 1.06 16.60 -5.31
C TYR A 485 0.47 15.34 -4.67
N SER A 486 -0.81 15.11 -4.90
CA SER A 486 -1.55 13.97 -4.37
C SER A 486 -1.80 12.95 -5.46
N TYR A 487 -1.49 11.67 -5.18
CA TYR A 487 -1.67 10.56 -6.11
C TYR A 487 -2.22 9.33 -5.40
N GLN A 488 -3.08 8.60 -6.09
CA GLN A 488 -3.40 7.21 -5.76
C GLN A 488 -2.63 6.32 -6.75
N ILE A 489 -1.82 5.40 -6.23
CA ILE A 489 -1.02 4.50 -7.05
C ILE A 489 -1.52 3.07 -6.86
N LYS A 490 -2.09 2.50 -7.92
CA LYS A 490 -2.45 1.10 -7.98
C LYS A 490 -1.22 0.29 -8.42
N LEU A 491 -0.68 -0.51 -7.52
CA LEU A 491 0.53 -1.30 -7.69
C LEU A 491 0.32 -2.49 -8.64
N ARG A 492 1.35 -3.36 -8.77
CA ARG A 492 1.27 -4.63 -9.51
C ARG A 492 0.11 -5.49 -9.02
N ASP A 493 -0.48 -6.33 -9.85
CA ASP A 493 -0.15 -6.60 -11.25
C ASP A 493 -1.27 -6.07 -12.17
N LYS A 494 -1.46 -6.66 -13.35
CA LYS A 494 -2.55 -6.34 -14.29
C LYS A 494 -3.68 -7.39 -14.28
N GLY A 495 -3.80 -8.14 -13.18
CA GLY A 495 -4.90 -9.06 -12.92
C GLY A 495 -4.53 -10.56 -13.00
N MET A 496 -3.30 -10.93 -13.37
CA MET A 496 -2.89 -12.34 -13.37
C MET A 496 -2.96 -12.95 -11.95
N TYR A 497 -2.54 -12.18 -10.95
CA TYR A 497 -2.62 -12.53 -9.53
C TYR A 497 -3.61 -11.66 -8.76
N GLY A 498 -3.88 -10.44 -9.24
CA GLY A 498 -4.74 -9.47 -8.56
C GLY A 498 -4.26 -9.16 -7.14
N PHE A 499 -5.16 -9.27 -6.14
CA PHE A 499 -4.79 -9.05 -4.72
C PHE A 499 -3.91 -10.15 -4.13
N LEU A 500 -3.66 -11.23 -4.86
CA LEU A 500 -2.90 -12.41 -4.41
C LEU A 500 -1.49 -12.44 -4.99
N LEU A 501 -0.90 -11.26 -5.21
CA LEU A 501 0.44 -11.12 -5.75
C LEU A 501 1.45 -11.95 -4.93
N PRO A 502 2.26 -12.83 -5.56
CA PRO A 502 3.22 -13.67 -4.86
C PRO A 502 4.32 -12.88 -4.14
N PRO A 503 4.89 -13.42 -3.03
CA PRO A 503 5.89 -12.71 -2.21
C PRO A 503 7.16 -12.27 -2.96
N GLU A 504 7.57 -12.99 -4.00
CA GLU A 504 8.73 -12.64 -4.85
C GLU A 504 8.60 -11.28 -5.54
N HIS A 505 7.39 -10.73 -5.61
CA HIS A 505 7.13 -9.39 -6.15
C HIS A 505 7.25 -8.27 -5.11
N ILE A 506 7.41 -8.57 -3.81
CA ILE A 506 7.48 -7.55 -2.76
C ILE A 506 8.66 -6.59 -3.00
N VAL A 507 9.87 -7.13 -3.10
CA VAL A 507 11.09 -6.32 -3.31
C VAL A 507 11.10 -5.61 -4.66
N PRO A 508 10.76 -6.25 -5.80
CA PRO A 508 10.66 -5.54 -7.08
C PRO A 508 9.67 -4.38 -7.05
N THR A 509 8.45 -4.57 -6.52
CA THR A 509 7.44 -3.51 -6.40
C THR A 509 7.92 -2.40 -5.45
N GLY A 510 8.49 -2.78 -4.30
CA GLY A 510 9.05 -1.83 -3.35
C GLY A 510 10.12 -0.93 -3.98
N ARG A 511 11.02 -1.50 -4.79
CA ARG A 511 12.09 -0.76 -5.49
C ARG A 511 11.53 0.19 -6.55
N GLU A 512 10.52 -0.22 -7.30
CA GLU A 512 9.85 0.63 -8.30
C GLU A 512 9.29 1.89 -7.67
N ILE A 513 8.52 1.70 -6.59
CA ILE A 513 7.86 2.83 -5.94
C ILE A 513 8.86 3.65 -5.14
N PHE A 514 9.89 3.04 -4.55
CA PHE A 514 10.95 3.79 -3.91
C PHE A 514 11.66 4.75 -4.89
N ASN A 515 12.04 4.28 -6.08
CA ASN A 515 12.63 5.14 -7.10
C ASN A 515 11.67 6.25 -7.55
N SER A 516 10.36 5.98 -7.58
CA SER A 516 9.34 7.00 -7.85
C SER A 516 9.25 8.05 -6.75
N VAL A 517 9.42 7.64 -5.48
CA VAL A 517 9.47 8.54 -4.32
C VAL A 517 10.71 9.44 -4.37
N LEU A 518 11.85 8.94 -4.86
CA LEU A 518 13.03 9.78 -5.10
C LEU A 518 12.75 10.85 -6.17
N VAL A 519 12.08 10.48 -7.28
CA VAL A 519 11.67 11.44 -8.31
C VAL A 519 10.74 12.50 -7.74
N LEU A 520 9.72 12.11 -6.97
CA LEU A 520 8.84 13.04 -6.26
C LEU A 520 9.64 14.00 -5.38
N GLY A 521 10.56 13.49 -4.56
CA GLY A 521 11.35 14.30 -3.64
C GLY A 521 12.20 15.34 -4.37
N HIS A 522 12.93 14.93 -5.41
CA HIS A 522 13.77 15.84 -6.21
C HIS A 522 12.96 16.87 -6.99
N PHE A 523 11.81 16.48 -7.54
CA PHE A 523 10.88 17.41 -8.17
C PHE A 523 10.43 18.50 -7.18
N LEU A 524 10.12 18.13 -5.93
CA LEU A 524 9.73 19.07 -4.87
C LEU A 524 10.88 19.98 -4.39
N LEU A 525 12.13 19.57 -4.61
CA LEU A 525 13.31 20.43 -4.41
C LEU A 525 13.51 21.45 -5.55
N GLY A 526 12.75 21.35 -6.63
CA GLY A 526 12.94 22.17 -7.84
C GLY A 526 14.17 21.74 -8.66
N GLU A 527 14.64 20.52 -8.47
CA GLU A 527 15.72 19.95 -9.24
C GLU A 527 15.19 19.28 -10.50
N ASP A 528 15.89 19.49 -11.63
CA ASP A 528 15.50 18.90 -12.89
C ASP A 528 15.59 17.36 -12.79
N ALA A 529 14.46 16.68 -12.86
CA ALA A 529 14.39 15.21 -12.77
C ALA A 529 15.21 14.51 -13.87
N ASN A 530 15.59 15.22 -14.95
CA ASN A 530 16.47 14.73 -16.00
C ASN A 530 17.97 14.91 -15.65
N ALA A 531 18.30 15.74 -14.66
CA ALA A 531 19.69 15.95 -14.19
C ALA A 531 20.11 14.91 -13.16
N LEU A 532 19.20 14.06 -12.68
CA LEU A 532 19.54 12.92 -11.86
C LEU A 532 20.35 11.93 -12.74
N GLU A 533 21.67 11.98 -12.64
CA GLU A 533 22.48 10.80 -12.91
C GLU A 533 21.95 9.74 -11.94
N TRP A 534 21.11 8.83 -12.46
CA TRP A 534 20.45 7.79 -11.69
C TRP A 534 21.53 6.95 -10.99
N GLU A 535 21.90 7.32 -9.79
CA GLU A 535 22.55 6.40 -8.87
C GLU A 535 21.54 5.30 -8.51
N PHE A 536 21.31 4.42 -9.49
CA PHE A 536 20.58 3.20 -9.23
C PHE A 536 21.25 2.50 -8.05
N ILE A 537 20.48 2.20 -7.00
CA ILE A 537 20.93 1.22 -6.02
C ILE A 537 21.13 -0.08 -6.78
N PRO A 538 22.38 -0.57 -6.97
CA PRO A 538 22.64 -1.70 -7.86
C PRO A 538 22.05 -2.97 -7.24
N GLY A 539 20.92 -3.42 -7.77
CA GLY A 539 20.50 -4.80 -7.58
C GLY A 539 21.41 -5.69 -8.40
N SER A 540 22.16 -6.57 -7.74
CA SER A 540 22.93 -7.72 -8.23
C SER A 540 23.28 -7.70 -9.74
N LYS A 541 24.55 -7.43 -10.03
CA LYS A 541 25.12 -7.65 -11.36
C LYS A 541 24.89 -9.11 -11.76
N SER A 542 24.11 -9.35 -12.80
CA SER A 542 24.24 -10.54 -13.59
C SER A 542 25.63 -10.47 -14.24
N THR A 543 26.48 -11.41 -13.88
CA THR A 543 27.79 -11.62 -14.50
C THR A 543 27.58 -12.07 -15.94
N SER A 544 27.72 -11.15 -16.90
CA SER A 544 28.26 -11.46 -18.23
C SER A 544 28.61 -10.16 -18.94
N GLU A 545 29.88 -10.15 -19.38
CA GLU A 545 30.47 -9.30 -20.43
C GLU A 545 31.04 -7.94 -20.06
N GLN A 546 32.35 -7.99 -19.77
CA GLN A 546 33.32 -6.94 -20.14
C GLN A 546 33.31 -6.82 -21.67
N GLU A 547 32.95 -5.66 -22.20
CA GLU A 547 33.53 -5.17 -23.45
C GLU A 547 33.62 -3.63 -23.48
N ASN A 548 34.74 -3.22 -23.96
CA ASN A 548 35.36 -1.93 -24.12
C ASN A 548 34.51 -0.79 -24.67
N GLY A 549 34.82 0.37 -24.12
CA GLY A 549 34.64 1.73 -24.52
C GLY A 549 34.13 2.06 -25.94
N SER A 550 33.10 2.89 -25.96
CA SER A 550 33.03 4.04 -26.88
C SER A 550 31.82 4.90 -26.50
N SER A 551 32.13 6.14 -26.12
CA SER A 551 31.17 7.25 -26.07
C SER A 551 30.40 7.34 -27.40
N ARG A 552 29.11 7.16 -27.40
CA ARG A 552 28.21 7.64 -28.46
C ARG A 552 26.87 8.11 -27.85
N THR A 553 26.74 9.41 -27.90
CA THR A 553 25.52 10.23 -27.96
C THR A 553 24.22 9.45 -28.15
N PHE A 554 23.40 9.42 -27.10
CA PHE A 554 22.00 8.98 -27.10
C PHE A 554 21.04 10.18 -27.21
N ASP A 555 21.34 11.12 -28.13
CA ASP A 555 20.40 12.16 -28.56
C ASP A 555 19.88 11.75 -29.93
N ARG A 556 18.70 11.15 -30.00
CA ARG A 556 17.81 11.03 -31.18
C ARG A 556 17.05 9.70 -31.22
N LEU A 557 16.04 9.51 -30.38
CA LEU A 557 15.05 8.44 -30.64
C LEU A 557 13.64 8.68 -30.06
N PHE A 558 13.31 9.88 -29.60
CA PHE A 558 11.95 10.13 -29.06
C PHE A 558 11.21 11.36 -29.64
N PHE A 559 11.59 11.85 -30.83
CA PHE A 559 10.77 12.80 -31.60
C PHE A 559 10.59 12.28 -33.02
N ASN A 560 9.69 11.32 -33.22
CA ASN A 560 9.05 11.02 -34.48
C ASN A 560 7.73 10.29 -34.17
N MET A 561 6.74 11.04 -33.73
CA MET A 561 5.33 10.73 -33.99
C MET A 561 4.82 11.89 -34.85
N ASN A 562 4.56 11.56 -36.08
CA ASN A 562 3.89 12.23 -37.19
C ASN A 562 3.31 13.63 -36.92
N GLU A 563 4.03 14.65 -37.44
CA GLU A 563 3.51 15.97 -37.78
C GLU A 563 2.77 15.96 -39.14
N ASP A 564 1.83 15.08 -39.40
CA ASP A 564 1.12 15.04 -40.69
C ASP A 564 -0.41 15.05 -40.52
N GLU A 565 -0.97 15.78 -39.54
CA GLU A 565 -2.41 16.11 -39.53
C GLU A 565 -2.74 17.43 -38.83
N LEU A 566 -2.05 18.52 -39.17
CA LEU A 566 -2.45 19.88 -38.78
C LEU A 566 -2.23 20.86 -39.92
N GLU A 567 -3.06 20.78 -40.94
CA GLU A 567 -3.36 21.90 -41.83
C GLU A 567 -4.84 21.97 -42.13
N LYS A 568 -5.55 22.94 -41.51
CA LYS A 568 -6.39 23.90 -42.20
C LYS A 568 -6.91 25.01 -41.25
N PRO A 569 -6.79 26.27 -41.63
CA PRO A 569 -7.18 27.43 -40.81
C PRO A 569 -8.65 27.79 -41.01
N GLY A 570 -9.28 28.25 -39.96
CA GLY A 570 -10.66 28.72 -39.98
C GLY A 570 -11.00 29.71 -38.90
N ASN A 571 -10.82 31.00 -39.25
CA ASN A 571 -11.58 32.21 -38.84
C ASN A 571 -11.66 32.63 -37.36
N ASP A 572 -11.05 33.79 -37.20
CA ASP A 572 -11.36 34.89 -36.29
C ASP A 572 -12.75 34.89 -35.64
N ARG A 573 -12.81 34.97 -34.33
CA ARG A 573 -13.76 35.83 -33.60
C ARG A 573 -13.13 36.38 -32.32
N ASP A 574 -12.99 37.67 -32.28
CA ASP A 574 -12.81 38.55 -31.12
C ASP A 574 -13.69 38.12 -29.93
N TYR A 575 -13.09 38.04 -28.77
CA TYR A 575 -13.76 38.24 -27.49
C TYR A 575 -12.84 39.06 -26.57
N SER A 576 -13.08 40.36 -26.58
CA SER A 576 -12.61 41.27 -25.55
C SER A 576 -13.54 41.24 -24.35
N SER A 577 -12.92 41.27 -23.16
CA SER A 577 -13.41 41.79 -21.88
C SER A 577 -14.66 41.15 -21.24
N VAL A 578 -14.48 40.56 -20.06
CA VAL A 578 -15.03 41.07 -18.80
C VAL A 578 -14.28 40.35 -17.66
N VAL A 579 -13.56 41.14 -16.86
CA VAL A 579 -13.03 40.75 -15.55
C VAL A 579 -14.12 41.07 -14.55
N GLU A 580 -14.68 40.06 -13.89
CA GLU A 580 -15.45 40.22 -12.66
C GLU A 580 -14.65 39.60 -11.51
N GLU A 581 -14.28 40.47 -10.57
CA GLU A 581 -13.73 40.10 -9.27
C GLU A 581 -14.85 39.53 -8.39
N ASP A 582 -14.87 38.24 -8.16
CA ASP A 582 -15.70 37.65 -7.10
C ASP A 582 -14.94 37.65 -5.77
N VAL A 583 -15.43 38.49 -4.88
CA VAL A 583 -15.04 38.60 -3.48
C VAL A 583 -15.60 37.39 -2.74
N TYR A 584 -14.72 36.46 -2.29
CA TYR A 584 -15.10 35.35 -1.39
C TYR A 584 -15.40 35.90 0.01
N GLN A 585 -16.65 35.81 0.42
CA GLN A 585 -17.05 35.98 1.81
C GLN A 585 -16.81 34.68 2.57
N ASP A 586 -16.04 34.81 3.62
CA ASP A 586 -15.68 33.79 4.60
C ASP A 586 -16.91 33.46 5.45
N GLU A 587 -17.60 32.34 5.17
CA GLU A 587 -18.61 31.78 6.05
C GLU A 587 -18.01 30.68 6.92
N GLY A 588 -17.75 31.05 8.18
CA GLY A 588 -17.28 30.15 9.23
C GLY A 588 -18.27 29.02 9.52
N TRP A 589 -17.83 27.80 9.30
CA TRP A 589 -18.54 26.59 9.73
C TRP A 589 -18.16 26.22 11.15
N GLY A 590 -19.13 26.33 12.05
CA GLY A 590 -19.02 25.88 13.42
C GLY A 590 -18.92 24.36 13.50
N LEU A 591 -18.04 23.90 14.34
CA LEU A 591 -17.83 22.54 14.80
C LEU A 591 -19.13 21.89 15.32
N TRP A 592 -19.48 20.74 14.74
CA TRP A 592 -20.18 19.64 15.43
C TRP A 592 -19.55 18.30 15.05
#